data_2c842b4500a2497f237f2199278e6834
#
_entry.id   2c842b4500a2497f237f2199278e6834
#
_cell.length_a   1.000
_cell.length_b   1.000
_cell.length_c   1.000
_cell.angle_alpha   90.00
_cell.angle_beta   90.00
_cell.angle_gamma   90.00
#
_symmetry.space_group_name_H-M   'P 1'
#
loop_
_entity.id
_entity.type
_entity.pdbx_description
1 polymer ?
#
loop_
_entity_poly.entity_id
_entity_poly.type
_entity_poly.pdbx_seq_one_letter_code
_entity_poly.pdbx_strand_id
1 'polypeptide(L)'
;MDSEVTTASTPPPTSQLIPDYPISFDAWKEFEADISFDIDNLTGLLRPLEELQSAFSLQRDGLRVDELAFDDGVNGSVALAGSLLDQDNTPQLDLALTGERLIYGIPKAPEEEADTLPAYDVKLRLTGSGATTRALASSLNGYLNLAMGSGHILNTGFDRLSNTFLQELSNALNPFKEQQTVTAINCAAVFNTIENGQAFGQPSIVVDTPKVKILADTHVSFDTEKVKASFKTIPQKGLGINMSSLVNPFVEVTGTLSAPRISLNPANTVVGGSLAVVTGGISLLLRSVLERLSTARNICAKRLQKANEAMAELDSL
;
A
#
# COMPACT_ATOMS: atom_id res chain seq x y z
N MET A 1 -25.82 -22.36 -47.34
CA MET A 1 -25.05 -21.19 -46.85
C MET A 1 -25.48 -20.98 -45.41
N ASP A 2 -24.85 -21.71 -44.54
CA ASP A 2 -25.13 -21.69 -43.10
C ASP A 2 -24.24 -20.62 -42.45
N SER A 3 -24.90 -19.60 -41.89
CA SER A 3 -24.21 -18.53 -41.18
C SER A 3 -23.94 -19.02 -39.74
N GLU A 4 -22.71 -19.35 -39.46
CA GLU A 4 -22.21 -19.64 -38.11
C GLU A 4 -22.29 -18.36 -37.26
N VAL A 5 -23.20 -18.37 -36.29
CA VAL A 5 -23.27 -17.35 -35.24
C VAL A 5 -22.16 -17.61 -34.26
N THR A 6 -21.09 -16.83 -34.36
CA THR A 6 -20.01 -16.83 -33.38
C THR A 6 -20.54 -16.26 -32.07
N THR A 7 -20.83 -17.14 -31.10
CA THR A 7 -21.13 -16.76 -29.72
C THR A 7 -19.90 -16.14 -29.11
N ALA A 8 -19.94 -14.84 -28.85
CA ALA A 8 -18.95 -14.14 -28.06
C ALA A 8 -18.88 -14.79 -26.66
N SER A 9 -17.75 -15.40 -26.34
CA SER A 9 -17.50 -15.98 -25.03
C SER A 9 -17.47 -14.84 -24.00
N THR A 10 -18.41 -14.89 -23.06
CA THR A 10 -18.40 -14.04 -21.86
C THR A 10 -17.05 -14.25 -21.16
N PRO A 11 -16.27 -13.19 -20.87
CA PRO A 11 -15.04 -13.36 -20.10
C PRO A 11 -15.36 -14.00 -18.74
N PRO A 12 -14.49 -14.88 -18.21
CA PRO A 12 -14.71 -15.50 -16.91
C PRO A 12 -14.88 -14.41 -15.83
N PRO A 13 -15.74 -14.62 -14.83
CA PRO A 13 -15.93 -13.65 -13.76
C PRO A 13 -14.58 -13.35 -13.12
N THR A 14 -14.15 -12.11 -13.15
CA THR A 14 -12.95 -11.64 -12.45
C THR A 14 -13.12 -11.96 -10.97
N SER A 15 -12.23 -12.76 -10.41
CA SER A 15 -12.24 -13.08 -8.98
C SER A 15 -12.08 -11.79 -8.20
N GLN A 16 -13.10 -11.42 -7.46
CA GLN A 16 -13.05 -10.26 -6.57
C GLN A 16 -12.21 -10.62 -5.35
N LEU A 17 -11.33 -9.71 -4.89
CA LEU A 17 -10.51 -9.89 -3.69
C LEU A 17 -11.34 -9.64 -2.43
N ILE A 18 -12.30 -8.72 -2.49
CA ILE A 18 -13.21 -8.41 -1.39
C ILE A 18 -14.55 -9.09 -1.70
N PRO A 19 -14.82 -10.28 -1.16
CA PRO A 19 -16.07 -10.97 -1.38
C PRO A 19 -17.22 -10.24 -0.69
N ASP A 20 -18.44 -10.45 -1.15
CA ASP A 20 -19.64 -9.87 -0.53
C ASP A 20 -20.31 -10.89 0.40
N TYR A 21 -19.67 -11.16 1.55
CA TYR A 21 -20.21 -12.06 2.56
C TYR A 21 -20.88 -11.29 3.69
N PRO A 22 -22.02 -11.76 4.21
CA PRO A 22 -22.64 -11.17 5.39
C PRO A 22 -21.71 -11.32 6.61
N ILE A 23 -21.61 -10.27 7.40
CA ILE A 23 -20.95 -10.28 8.70
C ILE A 23 -22.05 -10.54 9.74
N SER A 24 -22.02 -11.71 10.38
CA SER A 24 -22.99 -12.11 11.40
C SER A 24 -22.32 -12.46 12.71
N PHE A 25 -22.86 -12.00 13.78
CA PHE A 25 -22.43 -12.30 15.16
C PHE A 25 -23.29 -13.38 15.81
N ASP A 26 -24.24 -14.00 15.09
CA ASP A 26 -25.19 -14.95 15.67
C ASP A 26 -24.53 -16.16 16.34
N ALA A 27 -23.42 -16.63 15.75
CA ALA A 27 -22.65 -17.74 16.34
C ALA A 27 -21.93 -17.34 17.65
N TRP A 28 -21.73 -16.05 17.91
CA TRP A 28 -21.00 -15.53 19.08
C TRP A 28 -21.91 -15.15 20.25
N LYS A 29 -23.22 -15.05 20.01
CA LYS A 29 -24.19 -14.65 21.02
C LYS A 29 -24.34 -15.63 22.18
N GLU A 30 -23.90 -16.90 21.97
CA GLU A 30 -24.07 -17.96 22.94
C GLU A 30 -22.92 -18.11 23.95
N PHE A 31 -21.78 -17.48 23.69
CA PHE A 31 -20.61 -17.58 24.57
C PHE A 31 -19.80 -16.30 24.60
N GLU A 32 -19.08 -16.14 25.70
CA GLU A 32 -18.15 -15.04 25.93
C GLU A 32 -16.80 -15.66 26.29
N ALA A 33 -15.72 -15.05 25.80
CA ALA A 33 -14.36 -15.55 26.07
C ALA A 33 -13.36 -14.39 26.11
N ASP A 34 -12.53 -14.39 27.15
CA ASP A 34 -11.34 -13.55 27.21
C ASP A 34 -10.13 -14.48 27.03
N ILE A 35 -9.33 -14.20 26.03
CA ILE A 35 -8.17 -15.00 25.66
C ILE A 35 -6.95 -14.11 25.69
N SER A 36 -5.97 -14.47 26.50
CA SER A 36 -4.65 -13.82 26.49
C SER A 36 -3.56 -14.86 26.37
N PHE A 37 -2.52 -14.51 25.67
CA PHE A 37 -1.30 -15.32 25.63
C PHE A 37 -0.06 -14.43 25.53
N ASP A 38 1.01 -14.96 26.06
CA ASP A 38 2.34 -14.39 26.08
C ASP A 38 3.32 -15.45 25.57
N ILE A 39 4.06 -15.15 24.52
CA ILE A 39 4.95 -16.09 23.85
C ILE A 39 6.31 -15.40 23.68
N ASP A 40 7.32 -15.84 24.43
CA ASP A 40 8.67 -15.26 24.38
C ASP A 40 9.28 -15.34 22.97
N ASN A 41 9.07 -16.47 22.27
CA ASN A 41 9.65 -16.70 20.96
C ASN A 41 8.72 -17.54 20.07
N LEU A 42 8.35 -17.00 18.91
CA LEU A 42 7.62 -17.71 17.87
C LEU A 42 8.53 -17.92 16.65
N THR A 43 8.89 -19.19 16.39
CA THR A 43 9.77 -19.59 15.28
C THR A 43 8.99 -20.26 14.15
N GLY A 44 9.65 -20.49 13.01
CA GLY A 44 9.01 -21.10 11.82
C GLY A 44 8.45 -20.10 10.81
N LEU A 45 8.56 -18.81 11.10
CA LEU A 45 8.26 -17.71 10.19
C LEU A 45 9.51 -17.28 9.40
N LEU A 46 9.35 -16.30 8.48
CA LEU A 46 10.49 -15.72 7.74
C LEU A 46 11.57 -15.16 8.67
N ARG A 47 11.16 -14.65 9.83
CA ARG A 47 11.98 -14.25 10.96
C ARG A 47 11.26 -14.68 12.23
N PRO A 48 11.96 -15.01 13.31
CA PRO A 48 11.32 -15.22 14.60
C PRO A 48 10.63 -13.93 15.05
N LEU A 49 9.51 -14.07 15.74
CA LEU A 49 8.91 -12.98 16.51
C LEU A 49 9.25 -13.18 17.97
N GLU A 50 9.53 -12.10 18.66
CA GLU A 50 9.84 -12.08 20.08
C GLU A 50 8.77 -11.31 20.84
N GLU A 51 8.60 -11.63 22.12
CA GLU A 51 7.69 -10.95 23.05
C GLU A 51 6.26 -10.79 22.46
N LEU A 52 5.73 -11.85 21.84
CA LEU A 52 4.38 -11.82 21.29
C LEU A 52 3.35 -11.85 22.43
N GLN A 53 2.67 -10.73 22.60
CA GLN A 53 1.60 -10.54 23.58
C GLN A 53 0.28 -10.34 22.88
N SER A 54 -0.78 -10.94 23.40
CA SER A 54 -2.11 -10.66 22.90
C SER A 54 -3.19 -10.78 23.96
N ALA A 55 -4.20 -9.94 23.82
CA ALA A 55 -5.45 -9.98 24.57
C ALA A 55 -6.62 -9.78 23.62
N PHE A 56 -7.51 -10.77 23.58
CA PHE A 56 -8.74 -10.76 22.78
C PHE A 56 -9.92 -10.95 23.70
N SER A 57 -10.96 -10.18 23.50
CA SER A 57 -12.26 -10.42 24.14
C SER A 57 -13.33 -10.66 23.09
N LEU A 58 -13.95 -11.83 23.15
CA LEU A 58 -15.11 -12.20 22.36
C LEU A 58 -16.34 -12.03 23.24
N GLN A 59 -17.25 -11.18 22.83
CA GLN A 59 -18.48 -10.87 23.54
C GLN A 59 -19.69 -11.01 22.61
N ARG A 60 -20.89 -10.92 23.16
CA ARG A 60 -22.14 -11.07 22.37
C ARG A 60 -22.28 -10.04 21.26
N ASP A 61 -21.68 -8.89 21.43
CA ASP A 61 -21.67 -7.78 20.47
C ASP A 61 -20.50 -7.81 19.50
N GLY A 62 -19.54 -8.78 19.62
CA GLY A 62 -18.45 -8.91 18.67
C GLY A 62 -17.10 -9.23 19.28
N LEU A 63 -16.06 -8.92 18.53
CA LEU A 63 -14.65 -9.17 18.86
C LEU A 63 -13.93 -7.86 19.14
N ARG A 64 -13.14 -7.83 20.23
CA ARG A 64 -12.14 -6.80 20.52
C ARG A 64 -10.77 -7.44 20.53
N VAL A 65 -9.82 -6.77 19.95
CA VAL A 65 -8.39 -7.00 20.09
C VAL A 65 -7.89 -5.87 20.96
N ASP A 66 -7.79 -6.12 22.27
CA ASP A 66 -7.34 -5.11 23.22
C ASP A 66 -5.86 -4.81 23.01
N GLU A 67 -5.09 -5.86 22.71
CA GLU A 67 -3.68 -5.76 22.38
C GLU A 67 -3.24 -6.96 21.53
N LEU A 68 -2.47 -6.69 20.48
CA LEU A 68 -1.62 -7.65 19.79
C LEU A 68 -0.30 -6.95 19.53
N ALA A 69 0.73 -7.30 20.27
CA ALA A 69 2.06 -6.68 20.16
C ALA A 69 3.14 -7.74 20.00
N PHE A 70 4.19 -7.43 19.25
CA PHE A 70 5.37 -8.28 19.13
C PHE A 70 6.59 -7.49 18.64
N ASP A 71 7.78 -8.04 18.91
CA ASP A 71 9.03 -7.55 18.37
C ASP A 71 9.51 -8.41 17.20
N ASP A 72 10.21 -7.79 16.24
CA ASP A 72 10.71 -8.47 15.03
C ASP A 72 12.04 -9.20 15.22
N GLY A 73 12.49 -9.35 16.47
CA GLY A 73 13.72 -10.03 16.86
C GLY A 73 15.01 -9.26 16.53
N VAL A 74 14.92 -7.99 16.11
CA VAL A 74 16.09 -7.13 15.88
C VAL A 74 15.97 -5.80 16.62
N ASN A 75 15.06 -4.94 16.25
CA ASN A 75 14.81 -3.65 16.91
C ASN A 75 13.43 -3.07 16.54
N GLY A 76 12.64 -3.78 15.79
CA GLY A 76 11.33 -3.34 15.34
C GLY A 76 10.22 -3.91 16.22
N SER A 77 9.16 -3.15 16.40
CA SER A 77 7.99 -3.54 17.16
C SER A 77 6.70 -3.31 16.37
N VAL A 78 5.69 -4.11 16.66
CA VAL A 78 4.34 -3.95 16.11
C VAL A 78 3.35 -3.91 17.25
N ALA A 79 2.38 -3.01 17.17
CA ALA A 79 1.22 -2.99 18.04
C ALA A 79 -0.04 -2.83 17.19
N LEU A 80 -1.05 -3.66 17.48
CA LEU A 80 -2.37 -3.62 16.85
C LEU A 80 -3.43 -3.67 17.93
N ALA A 81 -4.42 -2.80 17.82
CA ALA A 81 -5.63 -2.83 18.62
C ALA A 81 -6.84 -2.57 17.72
N GLY A 82 -8.01 -3.08 18.10
CA GLY A 82 -9.18 -2.84 17.29
C GLY A 82 -10.42 -3.59 17.77
N SER A 83 -11.51 -3.36 17.08
CA SER A 83 -12.77 -4.05 17.36
C SER A 83 -13.63 -4.19 16.10
N LEU A 84 -14.41 -5.24 16.09
CA LEU A 84 -15.51 -5.43 15.15
C LEU A 84 -16.76 -5.77 15.94
N LEU A 85 -17.65 -4.78 16.08
CA LEU A 85 -18.79 -4.84 17.00
C LEU A 85 -20.11 -4.66 16.26
N ASP A 86 -21.13 -5.34 16.73
CA ASP A 86 -22.51 -5.12 16.29
C ASP A 86 -23.10 -3.91 17.01
N GLN A 87 -23.34 -2.83 16.30
CA GLN A 87 -24.04 -1.66 16.81
C GLN A 87 -25.35 -1.50 16.02
N ASP A 88 -26.47 -1.65 16.71
CA ASP A 88 -27.79 -1.55 16.09
C ASP A 88 -27.99 -2.45 14.86
N ASN A 89 -27.55 -3.70 14.91
CA ASN A 89 -27.51 -4.69 13.82
C ASN A 89 -26.63 -4.26 12.61
N THR A 90 -25.67 -3.40 12.85
CA THR A 90 -24.70 -3.01 11.83
C THR A 90 -23.29 -3.22 12.35
N PRO A 91 -22.49 -4.13 11.77
CA PRO A 91 -21.10 -4.32 12.11
C PRO A 91 -20.28 -3.03 11.93
N GLN A 92 -19.53 -2.67 12.95
CA GLN A 92 -18.64 -1.52 12.97
C GLN A 92 -17.22 -1.95 13.25
N LEU A 93 -16.30 -1.51 12.41
CA LEU A 93 -14.86 -1.74 12.51
C LEU A 93 -14.19 -0.50 13.09
N ASP A 94 -13.30 -0.71 14.04
CA ASP A 94 -12.28 0.23 14.47
C ASP A 94 -10.95 -0.51 14.55
N LEU A 95 -9.91 -0.05 13.84
CA LEU A 95 -8.62 -0.72 13.76
C LEU A 95 -7.48 0.30 13.76
N ALA A 96 -6.52 0.09 14.64
CA ALA A 96 -5.27 0.83 14.70
C ALA A 96 -4.08 -0.13 14.68
N LEU A 97 -3.10 0.12 13.81
CA LEU A 97 -1.83 -0.60 13.74
C LEU A 97 -0.69 0.40 13.71
N THR A 98 0.31 0.14 14.53
CA THR A 98 1.57 0.88 14.53
C THR A 98 2.71 -0.13 14.45
N GLY A 99 3.65 0.11 13.55
CA GLY A 99 4.91 -0.61 13.49
C GLY A 99 6.06 0.38 13.47
N GLU A 100 7.10 0.11 14.21
CA GLU A 100 8.26 0.97 14.34
C GLU A 100 9.54 0.21 14.01
N ARG A 101 10.41 0.81 13.20
CA ARG A 101 11.73 0.28 12.80
C ARG A 101 11.73 -1.15 12.28
N LEU A 102 10.66 -1.57 11.63
CA LEU A 102 10.50 -2.92 11.13
C LEU A 102 11.45 -3.22 9.98
N ILE A 103 12.05 -4.40 9.99
CA ILE A 103 12.75 -4.99 8.84
C ILE A 103 12.08 -6.29 8.39
N TYR A 104 10.95 -6.64 9.00
CA TYR A 104 10.19 -7.84 8.69
C TYR A 104 9.69 -7.82 7.25
N GLY A 105 9.80 -8.96 6.56
CA GLY A 105 9.37 -9.08 5.17
C GLY A 105 10.31 -8.45 4.13
N ILE A 106 11.39 -7.76 4.53
CA ILE A 106 12.36 -7.23 3.59
C ILE A 106 13.36 -8.34 3.21
N PRO A 107 13.44 -8.71 1.92
CA PRO A 107 14.40 -9.68 1.46
C PRO A 107 15.83 -9.16 1.59
N LYS A 108 16.74 -10.00 2.12
CA LYS A 108 18.17 -9.69 2.23
C LYS A 108 19.01 -10.71 1.46
N ALA A 109 20.18 -10.28 0.99
CA ALA A 109 21.20 -11.20 0.52
C ALA A 109 21.80 -11.98 1.72
N PRO A 110 22.29 -13.23 1.50
CA PRO A 110 22.85 -14.03 2.59
C PRO A 110 24.04 -13.37 3.31
N GLU A 111 24.76 -12.50 2.61
CA GLU A 111 25.96 -11.79 3.09
C GLU A 111 25.65 -10.43 3.71
N GLU A 112 24.39 -9.97 3.67
CA GLU A 112 24.00 -8.67 4.24
C GLU A 112 23.67 -8.83 5.71
N GLU A 113 24.18 -7.90 6.51
CA GLU A 113 23.78 -7.75 7.90
C GLU A 113 22.42 -7.09 8.03
N ALA A 114 21.70 -7.34 9.10
CA ALA A 114 20.38 -6.75 9.34
C ALA A 114 20.41 -5.21 9.33
N ASP A 115 21.50 -4.62 9.79
CA ASP A 115 21.69 -3.16 9.87
C ASP A 115 21.79 -2.47 8.51
N THR A 116 21.99 -3.22 7.43
CA THR A 116 22.03 -2.67 6.06
C THR A 116 20.66 -2.66 5.40
N LEU A 117 19.66 -3.31 6.01
CA LEU A 117 18.29 -3.31 5.51
C LEU A 117 17.59 -1.98 5.86
N PRO A 118 16.77 -1.45 4.95
CA PRO A 118 16.02 -0.24 5.23
C PRO A 118 14.88 -0.54 6.24
N ALA A 119 15.03 -0.08 7.47
CA ALA A 119 13.94 -0.17 8.45
C ALA A 119 12.76 0.73 8.02
N TYR A 120 11.55 0.30 8.32
CA TYR A 120 10.35 1.07 8.02
C TYR A 120 9.40 1.18 9.22
N ASP A 121 8.70 2.31 9.26
CA ASP A 121 7.59 2.56 10.17
C ASP A 121 6.28 2.44 9.40
N VAL A 122 5.24 1.93 10.05
CA VAL A 122 3.88 1.86 9.49
C VAL A 122 2.87 2.37 10.50
N LYS A 123 1.88 3.13 10.04
CA LYS A 123 0.70 3.51 10.81
C LYS A 123 -0.53 3.32 9.94
N LEU A 124 -1.49 2.60 10.46
CA LEU A 124 -2.78 2.37 9.83
C LEU A 124 -3.88 2.69 10.85
N ARG A 125 -4.84 3.49 10.43
CA ARG A 125 -6.08 3.74 11.18
C ARG A 125 -7.23 3.51 10.23
N LEU A 126 -8.18 2.65 10.61
CA LEU A 126 -9.37 2.36 9.83
C LEU A 126 -10.60 2.35 10.72
N THR A 127 -11.64 3.01 10.27
CA THR A 127 -12.99 2.88 10.83
C THR A 127 -13.97 2.62 9.68
N GLY A 128 -15.07 1.95 9.96
CA GLY A 128 -16.08 1.71 8.93
C GLY A 128 -17.25 0.91 9.47
N SER A 129 -18.31 0.81 8.67
CA SER A 129 -19.51 0.07 9.05
C SER A 129 -20.15 -0.61 7.84
N GLY A 130 -20.72 -1.80 8.03
CA GLY A 130 -21.40 -2.48 6.93
C GLY A 130 -21.88 -3.87 7.29
N ALA A 131 -23.03 -4.25 6.76
CA ALA A 131 -23.62 -5.56 6.99
C ALA A 131 -22.90 -6.71 6.25
N THR A 132 -22.10 -6.37 5.25
CA THR A 132 -21.29 -7.33 4.49
C THR A 132 -19.85 -6.85 4.44
N THR A 133 -18.92 -7.77 4.14
CA THR A 133 -17.50 -7.43 3.98
C THR A 133 -17.27 -6.36 2.92
N ARG A 134 -18.04 -6.37 1.83
CA ARG A 134 -17.99 -5.33 0.80
C ARG A 134 -18.58 -4.01 1.27
N ALA A 135 -19.74 -4.02 1.92
CA ALA A 135 -20.35 -2.81 2.47
C ALA A 135 -19.41 -2.16 3.50
N LEU A 136 -18.79 -2.96 4.37
CA LEU A 136 -17.79 -2.50 5.31
C LEU A 136 -16.59 -1.86 4.60
N ALA A 137 -16.03 -2.54 3.59
CA ALA A 137 -14.91 -2.01 2.82
C ALA A 137 -15.25 -0.70 2.09
N SER A 138 -16.48 -0.58 1.59
CA SER A 138 -16.99 0.62 0.89
C SER A 138 -17.21 1.82 1.81
N SER A 139 -17.27 1.60 3.12
CA SER A 139 -17.48 2.64 4.13
C SER A 139 -16.20 3.03 4.87
N LEU A 140 -15.07 2.39 4.57
CA LEU A 140 -13.82 2.62 5.31
C LEU A 140 -13.38 4.08 5.25
N ASN A 141 -12.97 4.59 6.41
CA ASN A 141 -12.34 5.90 6.59
C ASN A 141 -11.06 5.73 7.39
N GLY A 142 -10.09 6.63 7.19
CA GLY A 142 -8.84 6.62 7.92
C GLY A 142 -7.62 6.90 7.05
N TYR A 143 -6.50 6.25 7.36
CA TYR A 143 -5.25 6.46 6.61
C TYR A 143 -4.31 5.26 6.67
N LEU A 144 -3.40 5.18 5.70
CA LEU A 144 -2.22 4.36 5.71
C LEU A 144 -0.99 5.25 5.53
N ASN A 145 -0.04 5.17 6.45
CA ASN A 145 1.28 5.80 6.35
C ASN A 145 2.37 4.75 6.48
N LEU A 146 3.35 4.77 5.57
CA LEU A 146 4.57 3.98 5.64
C LEU A 146 5.77 4.89 5.35
N ALA A 147 6.77 4.82 6.21
CA ALA A 147 8.02 5.55 6.08
C ALA A 147 9.20 4.57 6.14
N MET A 148 10.05 4.56 5.13
CA MET A 148 11.21 3.69 5.04
C MET A 148 12.49 4.52 4.99
N GLY A 149 13.46 4.14 5.81
CA GLY A 149 14.79 4.72 5.86
C GLY A 149 15.70 4.31 4.70
N SER A 150 16.97 4.67 4.81
CA SER A 150 18.00 4.24 3.84
C SER A 150 18.43 2.79 4.09
N GLY A 151 18.83 2.10 3.01
CA GLY A 151 19.34 0.75 3.08
C GLY A 151 19.43 0.11 1.71
N HIS A 152 19.58 -1.22 1.71
CA HIS A 152 19.70 -2.02 0.50
C HIS A 152 18.60 -3.09 0.44
N ILE A 153 17.99 -3.25 -0.72
CA ILE A 153 16.97 -4.27 -0.98
C ILE A 153 17.45 -5.21 -2.07
N LEU A 154 17.29 -6.51 -1.85
CA LEU A 154 17.61 -7.53 -2.85
C LEU A 154 16.59 -7.45 -4.00
N ASN A 155 17.06 -7.28 -5.23
CA ASN A 155 16.20 -7.15 -6.41
C ASN A 155 15.41 -8.42 -6.72
N THR A 156 15.94 -9.60 -6.40
CA THR A 156 15.26 -10.90 -6.58
C THR A 156 14.20 -11.17 -5.52
N GLY A 157 14.08 -10.33 -4.50
CA GLY A 157 13.06 -10.49 -3.45
C GLY A 157 11.63 -10.33 -3.96
N PHE A 158 11.43 -9.51 -4.98
CA PHE A 158 10.14 -9.35 -5.64
C PHE A 158 9.76 -10.56 -6.51
N ASP A 159 10.72 -11.37 -6.94
CA ASP A 159 10.48 -12.57 -7.76
C ASP A 159 9.82 -13.68 -6.91
N ARG A 160 10.05 -13.70 -5.60
CA ARG A 160 9.46 -14.67 -4.67
C ARG A 160 7.98 -14.40 -4.35
N LEU A 161 7.51 -13.18 -4.58
CA LEU A 161 6.10 -12.84 -4.42
C LEU A 161 5.23 -13.39 -5.56
N SER A 162 5.82 -14.19 -6.48
CA SER A 162 5.17 -14.87 -7.62
C SER A 162 4.22 -13.98 -8.44
N ASN A 163 4.36 -12.66 -8.32
CA ASN A 163 3.51 -11.72 -8.99
C ASN A 163 4.27 -11.06 -10.15
N THR A 164 4.07 -11.57 -11.35
CA THR A 164 4.62 -11.03 -12.60
C THR A 164 4.35 -9.53 -12.74
N PHE A 165 3.21 -9.06 -12.23
CA PHE A 165 2.84 -7.66 -12.26
C PHE A 165 3.82 -6.75 -11.47
N LEU A 166 4.21 -7.13 -10.24
CA LEU A 166 5.16 -6.34 -9.45
C LEU A 166 6.54 -6.31 -10.09
N GLN A 167 6.95 -7.40 -10.70
CA GLN A 167 8.20 -7.48 -11.45
C GLN A 167 8.18 -6.57 -12.69
N GLU A 168 7.11 -6.64 -13.49
CA GLU A 168 6.92 -5.77 -14.66
C GLU A 168 6.87 -4.29 -14.25
N LEU A 169 6.15 -3.95 -13.18
CA LEU A 169 6.08 -2.59 -12.66
C LEU A 169 7.46 -2.10 -12.19
N SER A 170 8.18 -2.93 -11.44
CA SER A 170 9.55 -2.62 -10.99
C SER A 170 10.49 -2.38 -12.16
N ASN A 171 10.41 -3.19 -13.22
CA ASN A 171 11.22 -3.03 -14.42
C ASN A 171 10.84 -1.77 -15.22
N ALA A 172 9.56 -1.46 -15.29
CA ALA A 172 9.07 -0.25 -15.95
C ALA A 172 9.50 1.05 -15.22
N LEU A 173 9.58 1.02 -13.88
CA LEU A 173 9.93 2.18 -13.07
C LEU A 173 11.43 2.37 -12.90
N ASN A 174 12.23 1.29 -12.90
CA ASN A 174 13.67 1.33 -12.72
C ASN A 174 14.39 0.61 -13.86
N PRO A 175 14.62 1.28 -15.02
CA PRO A 175 15.28 0.70 -16.18
C PRO A 175 16.75 0.34 -15.93
N PHE A 176 17.34 0.71 -14.79
CA PHE A 176 18.74 0.42 -14.42
C PHE A 176 18.88 -0.80 -13.50
N LYS A 177 17.77 -1.49 -13.18
CA LYS A 177 17.75 -2.63 -12.26
C LYS A 177 18.53 -3.84 -12.78
N GLU A 178 18.52 -4.09 -14.09
CA GLU A 178 19.05 -5.31 -14.69
C GLU A 178 20.56 -5.54 -14.48
N GLN A 179 21.28 -4.53 -14.02
CA GLN A 179 22.73 -4.59 -13.80
C GLN A 179 23.15 -4.77 -12.33
N GLN A 180 22.20 -4.87 -11.39
CA GLN A 180 22.50 -4.90 -9.96
C GLN A 180 21.67 -5.96 -9.24
N THR A 181 22.34 -6.77 -8.42
CA THR A 181 21.66 -7.75 -7.54
C THR A 181 20.90 -7.06 -6.40
N VAL A 182 21.37 -5.87 -6.02
CA VAL A 182 20.87 -5.09 -4.87
C VAL A 182 20.55 -3.68 -5.31
N THR A 183 19.45 -3.13 -4.85
CA THR A 183 19.07 -1.71 -5.04
C THR A 183 19.25 -0.94 -3.74
N ALA A 184 20.08 0.11 -3.78
CA ALA A 184 20.18 1.07 -2.69
C ALA A 184 18.95 1.97 -2.69
N ILE A 185 18.37 2.20 -1.52
CA ILE A 185 17.28 3.13 -1.27
C ILE A 185 17.78 4.21 -0.32
N ASN A 186 17.57 5.48 -0.67
CA ASN A 186 17.83 6.60 0.23
C ASN A 186 16.66 6.77 1.22
N CYS A 187 15.46 6.64 0.73
CA CYS A 187 14.21 6.61 1.51
C CYS A 187 13.01 6.22 0.63
N ALA A 188 11.94 5.77 1.26
CA ALA A 188 10.62 5.67 0.65
C ALA A 188 9.52 6.14 1.61
N ALA A 189 8.41 6.63 1.07
CA ALA A 189 7.24 7.00 1.86
C ALA A 189 5.97 6.70 1.07
N VAL A 190 4.98 6.15 1.76
CA VAL A 190 3.63 5.93 1.24
C VAL A 190 2.64 6.60 2.19
N PHE A 191 1.73 7.38 1.66
CA PHE A 191 0.61 7.91 2.44
C PHE A 191 -0.65 7.98 1.59
N ASN A 192 -1.69 7.35 2.07
CA ASN A 192 -3.03 7.43 1.51
C ASN A 192 -4.03 7.81 2.60
N THR A 193 -4.88 8.76 2.29
CA THR A 193 -6.13 8.99 3.02
C THR A 193 -7.18 8.02 2.49
N ILE A 194 -8.05 7.56 3.35
CA ILE A 194 -9.16 6.66 3.01
C ILE A 194 -10.45 7.37 3.43
N GLU A 195 -11.34 7.61 2.48
CA GLU A 195 -12.62 8.28 2.72
C GLU A 195 -13.72 7.52 1.97
N ASN A 196 -14.72 7.03 2.71
CA ASN A 196 -15.85 6.29 2.15
C ASN A 196 -15.40 5.19 1.17
N GLY A 197 -14.46 4.35 1.59
CA GLY A 197 -13.93 3.25 0.81
C GLY A 197 -13.07 3.65 -0.40
N GLN A 198 -12.66 4.90 -0.49
CA GLN A 198 -11.74 5.39 -1.52
C GLN A 198 -10.39 5.73 -0.89
N ALA A 199 -9.34 5.01 -1.26
CA ALA A 199 -7.98 5.31 -0.83
C ALA A 199 -7.25 6.13 -1.88
N PHE A 200 -6.69 7.27 -1.50
CA PHE A 200 -6.00 8.18 -2.43
C PHE A 200 -4.86 8.97 -1.78
N GLY A 201 -3.93 9.42 -2.60
CA GLY A 201 -2.82 10.28 -2.18
C GLY A 201 -2.16 10.98 -3.37
N GLN A 202 -1.65 12.20 -3.14
CA GLN A 202 -1.02 13.06 -4.17
C GLN A 202 0.22 13.80 -3.65
N PRO A 203 1.43 13.27 -3.87
CA PRO A 203 1.74 11.90 -4.27
C PRO A 203 1.46 10.95 -3.12
N SER A 204 0.95 9.77 -3.44
CA SER A 204 0.80 8.71 -2.44
C SER A 204 2.11 7.96 -2.19
N ILE A 205 2.92 7.78 -3.21
CA ILE A 205 4.19 7.06 -3.15
C ILE A 205 5.34 7.98 -3.55
N VAL A 206 6.39 7.96 -2.76
CA VAL A 206 7.67 8.61 -3.03
C VAL A 206 8.77 7.62 -2.76
N VAL A 207 9.67 7.39 -3.72
CA VAL A 207 10.88 6.59 -3.53
C VAL A 207 12.08 7.41 -4.04
N ASP A 208 13.09 7.51 -3.21
CA ASP A 208 14.37 8.15 -3.55
C ASP A 208 15.47 7.10 -3.55
N THR A 209 16.14 6.95 -4.70
CA THR A 209 17.30 6.08 -4.86
C THR A 209 18.49 6.92 -5.34
N PRO A 210 19.73 6.42 -5.29
CA PRO A 210 20.86 7.17 -5.85
C PRO A 210 20.73 7.52 -7.33
N LYS A 211 19.94 6.77 -8.11
CA LYS A 211 19.81 6.95 -9.56
C LYS A 211 18.56 7.70 -9.99
N VAL A 212 17.44 7.42 -9.36
CA VAL A 212 16.12 7.96 -9.74
C VAL A 212 15.28 8.30 -8.52
N LYS A 213 14.36 9.25 -8.71
CA LYS A 213 13.22 9.47 -7.83
C LYS A 213 11.96 8.97 -8.51
N ILE A 214 11.13 8.24 -7.79
CA ILE A 214 9.84 7.73 -8.26
C ILE A 214 8.75 8.40 -7.43
N LEU A 215 7.78 8.98 -8.11
CA LEU A 215 6.59 9.56 -7.50
C LEU A 215 5.37 8.89 -8.11
N ALA A 216 4.37 8.59 -7.29
CA ALA A 216 3.11 8.11 -7.78
C ALA A 216 1.92 8.76 -7.07
N ASP A 217 0.88 8.99 -7.84
CA ASP A 217 -0.46 9.27 -7.33
C ASP A 217 -1.29 8.01 -7.46
N THR A 218 -2.04 7.66 -6.43
CA THR A 218 -2.90 6.49 -6.44
C THR A 218 -4.34 6.85 -6.10
N HIS A 219 -5.23 6.07 -6.66
CA HIS A 219 -6.64 6.05 -6.30
C HIS A 219 -7.15 4.61 -6.38
N VAL A 220 -7.68 4.10 -5.28
CA VAL A 220 -8.22 2.75 -5.14
C VAL A 220 -9.64 2.85 -4.59
N SER A 221 -10.59 2.18 -5.25
CA SER A 221 -11.96 2.03 -4.75
C SER A 221 -12.13 0.62 -4.20
N PHE A 222 -12.45 0.48 -2.94
CA PHE A 222 -12.68 -0.85 -2.32
C PHE A 222 -14.04 -1.44 -2.72
N ASP A 223 -15.03 -0.60 -3.05
CA ASP A 223 -16.33 -1.06 -3.57
C ASP A 223 -16.21 -1.77 -4.91
N THR A 224 -15.56 -1.13 -5.87
CA THR A 224 -15.40 -1.65 -7.24
C THR A 224 -14.09 -2.37 -7.47
N GLU A 225 -13.20 -2.39 -6.47
CA GLU A 225 -11.82 -2.88 -6.56
C GLU A 225 -10.99 -2.23 -7.67
N LYS A 226 -11.45 -1.13 -8.22
CA LYS A 226 -10.72 -0.42 -9.27
C LYS A 226 -9.48 0.25 -8.69
N VAL A 227 -8.37 0.08 -9.40
CA VAL A 227 -7.10 0.75 -9.12
C VAL A 227 -6.69 1.65 -10.28
N LYS A 228 -6.25 2.85 -9.93
CA LYS A 228 -5.55 3.75 -10.84
C LYS A 228 -4.32 4.29 -10.11
N ALA A 229 -3.15 4.13 -10.73
CA ALA A 229 -1.92 4.75 -10.25
C ALA A 229 -1.13 5.34 -11.42
N SER A 230 -0.58 6.53 -11.22
CA SER A 230 0.22 7.22 -12.22
C SER A 230 1.61 7.47 -11.64
N PHE A 231 2.61 6.84 -12.22
CA PHE A 231 4.00 6.92 -11.79
C PHE A 231 4.81 7.86 -12.67
N LYS A 232 5.71 8.60 -12.05
CA LYS A 232 6.71 9.43 -12.70
C LYS A 232 8.10 9.11 -12.17
N THR A 233 9.01 8.71 -13.07
CA THR A 233 10.42 8.50 -12.77
C THR A 233 11.23 9.72 -13.18
N ILE A 234 12.10 10.21 -12.28
CA ILE A 234 12.93 11.41 -12.47
C ILE A 234 14.38 11.01 -12.22
N PRO A 235 15.28 11.16 -13.21
CA PRO A 235 16.71 10.88 -13.02
C PRO A 235 17.33 11.83 -12.00
N GLN A 236 18.28 11.33 -11.20
CA GLN A 236 19.10 12.17 -10.34
C GLN A 236 20.13 12.97 -11.16
N LYS A 237 20.39 14.22 -10.75
CA LYS A 237 21.33 15.09 -11.43
C LYS A 237 22.78 14.61 -11.23
N GLY A 238 23.62 14.78 -12.26
CA GLY A 238 25.05 14.48 -12.17
C GLY A 238 25.48 13.07 -12.59
N LEU A 239 24.52 12.19 -12.95
CA LEU A 239 24.80 10.81 -13.38
C LEU A 239 24.92 10.65 -14.90
N GLY A 240 24.87 11.75 -15.68
CA GLY A 240 24.81 11.67 -17.15
C GLY A 240 23.50 11.08 -17.70
N ILE A 241 22.53 10.85 -16.83
CA ILE A 241 21.23 10.29 -17.18
C ILE A 241 20.26 11.45 -17.46
N ASN A 242 19.77 11.54 -18.69
CA ASN A 242 18.78 12.54 -19.09
C ASN A 242 17.37 11.92 -19.14
N MET A 243 16.33 12.77 -19.11
CA MET A 243 14.94 12.31 -19.31
C MET A 243 14.75 11.54 -20.63
N SER A 244 15.54 11.91 -21.66
CA SER A 244 15.55 11.23 -22.96
C SER A 244 16.16 9.82 -22.91
N SER A 245 16.95 9.50 -21.89
CA SER A 245 17.51 8.15 -21.69
C SER A 245 16.54 7.19 -20.98
N LEU A 246 15.44 7.71 -20.42
CA LEU A 246 14.35 6.90 -19.89
C LEU A 246 13.41 6.53 -21.04
N VAL A 247 13.23 5.25 -21.26
CA VAL A 247 12.34 4.74 -22.31
C VAL A 247 10.91 5.17 -22.07
N ASN A 248 10.44 5.16 -20.81
CA ASN A 248 9.12 5.60 -20.40
C ASN A 248 9.17 6.26 -19.00
N PRO A 249 9.25 7.61 -18.93
CA PRO A 249 9.25 8.30 -17.64
C PRO A 249 7.87 8.30 -16.95
N PHE A 250 6.82 7.87 -17.66
CA PHE A 250 5.46 7.79 -17.14
C PHE A 250 4.91 6.38 -17.31
N VAL A 251 4.41 5.82 -16.23
CA VAL A 251 3.80 4.49 -16.18
C VAL A 251 2.43 4.64 -15.52
N GLU A 252 1.41 4.07 -16.14
CA GLU A 252 0.08 4.00 -15.55
C GLU A 252 -0.26 2.56 -15.17
N VAL A 253 -0.88 2.39 -14.00
CA VAL A 253 -1.51 1.17 -13.56
C VAL A 253 -3.01 1.40 -13.53
N THR A 254 -3.76 0.50 -14.14
CA THR A 254 -5.24 0.51 -14.17
C THR A 254 -5.77 -0.90 -13.99
N GLY A 255 -7.09 -1.06 -13.93
CA GLY A 255 -7.75 -2.37 -13.79
C GLY A 255 -8.36 -2.54 -12.42
N THR A 256 -8.30 -3.76 -11.89
CA THR A 256 -8.79 -4.09 -10.54
C THR A 256 -7.63 -4.58 -9.66
N LEU A 257 -7.84 -4.60 -8.35
CA LEU A 257 -6.86 -5.13 -7.39
C LEU A 257 -6.47 -6.59 -7.71
N SER A 258 -7.41 -7.38 -8.21
CA SER A 258 -7.20 -8.78 -8.62
C SER A 258 -6.55 -8.93 -10.00
N ALA A 259 -6.68 -7.91 -10.88
CA ALA A 259 -6.17 -7.93 -12.26
C ALA A 259 -5.63 -6.55 -12.67
N PRO A 260 -4.58 -6.05 -12.01
CA PRO A 260 -3.95 -4.79 -12.37
C PRO A 260 -3.23 -4.92 -13.71
N ARG A 261 -3.19 -3.83 -14.48
CA ARG A 261 -2.57 -3.76 -15.81
C ARG A 261 -1.66 -2.55 -15.89
N ILE A 262 -0.48 -2.75 -16.46
CA ILE A 262 0.49 -1.68 -16.71
C ILE A 262 0.27 -1.15 -18.13
N SER A 263 0.24 0.17 -18.25
CA SER A 263 0.20 0.88 -19.52
C SER A 263 1.39 1.83 -19.61
N LEU A 264 2.16 1.68 -20.65
CA LEU A 264 3.25 2.59 -21.01
C LEU A 264 2.72 3.57 -22.02
N ASN A 265 2.24 4.73 -21.59
CA ASN A 265 1.60 5.69 -22.48
C ASN A 265 2.54 6.87 -22.83
N PRO A 266 3.17 6.88 -24.02
CA PRO A 266 3.96 8.00 -24.47
C PRO A 266 3.10 9.23 -24.87
N ALA A 267 1.79 9.07 -25.06
CA ALA A 267 0.91 10.14 -25.50
C ALA A 267 0.63 11.20 -24.42
N ASN A 268 0.81 10.90 -23.15
CA ASN A 268 0.66 11.87 -22.04
C ASN A 268 1.87 12.80 -21.88
N THR A 269 2.91 12.65 -22.70
CA THR A 269 4.14 13.45 -22.61
C THR A 269 4.04 14.81 -23.27
N VAL A 270 3.09 15.06 -24.18
CA VAL A 270 3.22 16.22 -25.11
C VAL A 270 1.98 17.09 -25.31
N VAL A 271 0.81 16.76 -24.79
CA VAL A 271 -0.36 17.63 -25.11
C VAL A 271 -0.71 18.50 -23.92
N GLY A 272 -0.04 19.64 -23.84
CA GLY A 272 -0.54 20.79 -23.09
C GLY A 272 -1.90 21.21 -23.67
N GLY A 273 -2.94 21.13 -22.88
CA GLY A 273 -4.14 21.93 -23.10
C GLY A 273 -5.49 21.23 -23.26
N SER A 274 -5.59 19.92 -23.53
CA SER A 274 -6.91 19.34 -23.84
C SER A 274 -7.31 18.06 -23.08
N LEU A 275 -6.52 17.57 -22.15
CA LEU A 275 -6.82 16.35 -21.39
C LEU A 275 -7.51 16.58 -20.03
N ALA A 276 -7.92 17.80 -19.74
CA ALA A 276 -8.63 18.13 -18.49
C ALA A 276 -10.04 17.50 -18.39
N VAL A 277 -10.57 16.95 -19.48
CA VAL A 277 -11.98 16.52 -19.56
C VAL A 277 -12.20 15.05 -19.18
N VAL A 278 -11.16 14.20 -19.21
CA VAL A 278 -11.33 12.76 -18.99
C VAL A 278 -10.93 12.30 -17.60
N THR A 279 -10.19 13.11 -16.82
CA THR A 279 -9.64 12.70 -15.52
C THR A 279 -10.20 13.44 -14.30
N GLY A 280 -11.36 14.07 -14.41
CA GLY A 280 -12.04 14.66 -13.24
C GLY A 280 -11.25 15.73 -12.49
N GLY A 281 -10.47 16.57 -13.17
CA GLY A 281 -9.81 17.74 -12.54
C GLY A 281 -8.51 17.47 -11.78
N ILE A 282 -8.09 16.22 -11.65
CA ILE A 282 -6.90 15.81 -10.87
C ILE A 282 -5.57 16.27 -11.50
N SER A 283 -5.51 16.43 -12.83
CA SER A 283 -4.27 16.62 -13.59
C SER A 283 -3.61 18.01 -13.47
N LEU A 284 -4.34 19.05 -13.10
CA LEU A 284 -3.78 20.42 -13.05
C LEU A 284 -3.09 20.77 -11.73
N LEU A 285 -3.57 20.20 -10.62
CA LEU A 285 -2.93 20.41 -9.31
C LEU A 285 -1.64 19.59 -9.17
N LEU A 286 -1.54 18.45 -9.85
CA LEU A 286 -0.38 17.56 -9.90
C LEU A 286 0.91 18.25 -10.35
N ARG A 287 0.84 19.14 -11.34
CA ARG A 287 2.02 19.75 -11.94
C ARG A 287 2.81 20.62 -10.96
N SER A 288 2.13 21.42 -10.15
CA SER A 288 2.77 22.33 -9.21
C SER A 288 3.33 21.63 -7.96
N VAL A 289 2.68 20.58 -7.48
CA VAL A 289 3.14 19.79 -6.32
C VAL A 289 4.31 18.89 -6.72
N LEU A 290 4.21 18.23 -7.87
CA LEU A 290 5.27 17.39 -8.40
C LEU A 290 6.55 18.17 -8.73
N GLU A 291 6.44 19.38 -9.29
CA GLU A 291 7.60 20.23 -9.56
C GLU A 291 8.30 20.67 -8.28
N ARG A 292 7.57 21.04 -7.23
CA ARG A 292 8.14 21.44 -5.94
C ARG A 292 8.78 20.27 -5.18
N LEU A 293 8.20 19.07 -5.28
CA LEU A 293 8.75 17.88 -4.62
C LEU A 293 9.95 17.31 -5.38
N SER A 294 9.93 17.33 -6.71
CA SER A 294 11.02 16.79 -7.54
C SER A 294 12.35 17.50 -7.33
N THR A 295 12.34 18.77 -6.94
CA THR A 295 13.53 19.59 -6.66
C THR A 295 14.00 19.51 -5.20
N ALA A 296 13.22 18.89 -4.31
CA ALA A 296 13.57 18.80 -2.90
C ALA A 296 14.76 17.87 -2.68
N ARG A 297 15.73 18.29 -1.86
CA ARG A 297 16.87 17.46 -1.44
C ARG A 297 16.42 16.27 -0.60
N ASN A 298 15.39 16.43 0.22
CA ASN A 298 14.81 15.38 1.04
C ASN A 298 13.31 15.28 0.75
N ILE A 299 12.97 14.52 -0.28
CA ILE A 299 11.59 14.39 -0.77
C ILE A 299 10.71 13.59 0.21
N CYS A 300 11.27 12.55 0.86
CA CYS A 300 10.53 11.74 1.81
C CYS A 300 10.19 12.54 3.08
N ALA A 301 11.13 13.31 3.64
CA ALA A 301 10.84 14.10 4.83
C ALA A 301 9.70 15.11 4.59
N LYS A 302 9.67 15.75 3.42
CA LYS A 302 8.57 16.65 3.05
C LYS A 302 7.24 15.91 2.91
N ARG A 303 7.28 14.68 2.39
CA ARG A 303 6.06 13.86 2.29
C ARG A 303 5.56 13.46 3.66
N LEU A 304 6.46 13.01 4.53
CA LEU A 304 6.15 12.60 5.90
C LEU A 304 5.62 13.76 6.75
N GLN A 305 6.18 14.96 6.61
CA GLN A 305 5.64 16.14 7.30
C GLN A 305 4.17 16.36 6.93
N LYS A 306 3.83 16.36 5.63
CA LYS A 306 2.43 16.49 5.18
C LYS A 306 1.54 15.32 5.63
N ALA A 307 2.09 14.11 5.69
CA ALA A 307 1.37 12.95 6.21
C ALA A 307 1.05 13.13 7.70
N ASN A 308 2.00 13.59 8.50
CA ASN A 308 1.80 13.84 9.93
C ASN A 308 0.75 14.94 10.18
N GLU A 309 0.75 15.99 9.38
CA GLU A 309 -0.28 17.05 9.45
C GLU A 309 -1.68 16.48 9.15
N ALA A 310 -1.80 15.68 8.08
CA ALA A 310 -3.08 15.05 7.70
C ALA A 310 -3.56 14.00 8.72
N MET A 311 -2.64 13.18 9.27
CA MET A 311 -2.98 12.21 10.33
C MET A 311 -3.48 12.90 11.58
N ALA A 312 -2.83 13.97 12.03
CA ALA A 312 -3.26 14.74 13.21
C ALA A 312 -4.66 15.36 13.02
N GLU A 313 -5.00 15.78 11.81
CA GLU A 313 -6.34 16.25 11.47
C GLU A 313 -7.38 15.11 11.55
N LEU A 314 -7.06 13.95 10.95
CA LEU A 314 -7.95 12.78 10.94
C LEU A 314 -8.15 12.15 12.34
N ASP A 315 -7.11 12.14 13.18
CA ASP A 315 -7.19 11.63 14.56
C ASP A 315 -7.97 12.57 15.50
N SER A 316 -8.26 13.80 15.07
CA SER A 316 -9.04 14.79 15.83
C SER A 316 -10.54 14.76 15.53
N LEU A 317 -10.96 14.01 14.51
CA LEU A 317 -12.36 13.86 14.08
C LEU A 317 -13.03 12.66 14.75
#